data_c48661c6dc3f5ab1a520a2ba67948207
#
_entry.id   c48661c6dc3f5ab1a520a2ba67948207
#
_cell.length_a   1.000
_cell.length_b   1.000
_cell.length_c   1.000
_cell.angle_alpha   90.00
_cell.angle_beta   90.00
_cell.angle_gamma   90.00
#
_symmetry.space_group_name_H-M   'P 1'
#
loop_
_entity.id
_entity.type
_entity.pdbx_description
1 polymer ?
#
loop_
_entity_poly.entity_id
_entity_poly.type
_entity_poly.pdbx_seq_one_letter_code
_entity_poly.pdbx_strand_id
1 'polypeptide(L)'
;MPAELVCRLEAHAVQAWPATVTERVRGDWVLRATPGLDRARSNHALTPCRPLALEEIPGAIESVQEFARRHGIRAGIQVSPVSVHADLMGELNRRGWASQWPVLVLAAARDEALWSEPESMTKLERTGRATPEWLAAWARCEPGRDVEAHARTVFRALAGRATFARLGESAVGIAVDHDDLVGLFCLAVDPARRRSGLGTALVRALLARSRAGTAYLQVEETNAPAVALYERLGFVEAYRYCHRIAPA
;
A
#
# COMPACT_ATOMS: atom_id res chain seq x y z
N MET A 1 -10.82 16.39 -2.19
CA MET A 1 -9.33 16.34 -2.42
C MET A 1 -9.06 16.63 -3.89
N PRO A 2 -8.02 17.40 -4.24
CA PRO A 2 -7.65 17.61 -5.64
C PRO A 2 -7.25 16.29 -6.31
N ALA A 3 -7.72 16.05 -7.53
CA ALA A 3 -7.40 14.85 -8.31
C ALA A 3 -5.87 14.66 -8.49
N GLU A 4 -5.15 15.77 -8.59
CA GLU A 4 -3.69 15.76 -8.71
C GLU A 4 -2.99 15.05 -7.53
N LEU A 5 -3.43 15.30 -6.29
CA LEU A 5 -2.84 14.63 -5.13
C LEU A 5 -3.14 13.13 -5.15
N VAL A 6 -4.36 12.73 -5.52
CA VAL A 6 -4.71 11.30 -5.69
C VAL A 6 -3.76 10.65 -6.69
N CYS A 7 -3.56 11.27 -7.84
CA CYS A 7 -2.67 10.77 -8.90
C CYS A 7 -1.22 10.62 -8.42
N ARG A 8 -0.71 11.61 -7.71
CA ARG A 8 0.65 11.55 -7.13
C ARG A 8 0.78 10.42 -6.12
N LEU A 9 -0.19 10.26 -5.22
CA LEU A 9 -0.18 9.18 -4.22
C LEU A 9 -0.27 7.79 -4.87
N GLU A 10 -1.12 7.60 -5.87
CA GLU A 10 -1.23 6.34 -6.60
C GLU A 10 0.05 6.01 -7.38
N ALA A 11 0.62 6.97 -8.08
CA ALA A 11 1.88 6.79 -8.81
C ALA A 11 3.02 6.41 -7.85
N HIS A 12 3.12 7.11 -6.71
CA HIS A 12 4.09 6.77 -5.67
C HIS A 12 3.84 5.37 -5.10
N ALA A 13 2.58 5.00 -4.82
CA ALA A 13 2.25 3.70 -4.25
C ALA A 13 2.65 2.52 -5.15
N VAL A 14 2.58 2.69 -6.47
CA VAL A 14 3.07 1.69 -7.44
C VAL A 14 4.59 1.50 -7.34
N GLN A 15 5.34 2.58 -7.19
CA GLN A 15 6.79 2.54 -7.06
C GLN A 15 7.25 2.06 -5.68
N ALA A 16 6.51 2.44 -4.64
CA ALA A 16 6.79 2.11 -3.25
C ALA A 16 6.40 0.66 -2.88
N TRP A 17 5.58 0.02 -3.71
CA TRP A 17 5.24 -1.40 -3.58
C TRP A 17 5.36 -2.09 -4.94
N PRO A 18 6.59 -2.33 -5.41
CA PRO A 18 6.84 -2.83 -6.76
C PRO A 18 6.32 -4.27 -6.93
N ALA A 19 5.60 -4.51 -8.02
CA ALA A 19 5.28 -5.85 -8.48
C ALA A 19 6.49 -6.44 -9.25
N THR A 20 6.54 -7.76 -9.34
CA THR A 20 7.61 -8.45 -10.10
C THR A 20 7.48 -8.20 -11.61
N VAL A 21 6.25 -8.12 -12.09
CA VAL A 21 5.91 -7.79 -13.48
C VAL A 21 4.96 -6.61 -13.49
N THR A 22 5.24 -5.63 -14.34
CA THR A 22 4.39 -4.46 -14.56
C THR A 22 4.31 -4.17 -16.06
N GLU A 23 3.10 -4.08 -16.59
CA GLU A 23 2.82 -3.69 -17.97
C GLU A 23 1.87 -2.49 -17.98
N ARG A 24 1.98 -1.63 -18.99
CA ARG A 24 1.02 -0.55 -19.26
C ARG A 24 0.26 -0.85 -20.54
N VAL A 25 -1.06 -0.74 -20.47
CA VAL A 25 -1.94 -1.04 -21.60
C VAL A 25 -3.05 0.00 -21.71
N ARG A 26 -3.59 0.18 -22.92
CA ARG A 26 -4.84 0.91 -23.21
C ARG A 26 -5.02 2.19 -22.37
N GLY A 27 -4.23 3.19 -22.67
CA GLY A 27 -4.41 4.50 -22.02
C GLY A 27 -4.02 4.52 -20.55
N ASP A 28 -2.87 3.93 -20.23
CA ASP A 28 -2.19 3.99 -18.91
C ASP A 28 -2.75 3.11 -17.80
N TRP A 29 -3.54 2.11 -18.09
CA TRP A 29 -3.82 1.05 -17.11
C TRP A 29 -2.52 0.35 -16.74
N VAL A 30 -2.27 0.21 -15.43
CA VAL A 30 -1.06 -0.45 -14.90
C VAL A 30 -1.43 -1.87 -14.46
N LEU A 31 -1.00 -2.86 -15.22
CA LEU A 31 -1.15 -4.28 -14.89
C LEU A 31 0.02 -4.73 -14.02
N ARG A 32 -0.26 -5.45 -12.94
CA ARG A 32 0.74 -5.86 -11.96
C ARG A 32 0.60 -7.34 -11.63
N ALA A 33 1.73 -8.05 -11.56
CA ALA A 33 1.77 -9.43 -11.10
C ALA A 33 3.02 -9.69 -10.24
N THR A 34 2.81 -10.41 -9.17
CA THR A 34 3.86 -11.03 -8.34
C THR A 34 3.44 -12.46 -8.06
N PRO A 35 3.66 -13.38 -9.03
CA PRO A 35 3.27 -14.78 -8.88
C PRO A 35 3.86 -15.38 -7.60
N GLY A 36 3.06 -16.15 -6.89
CA GLY A 36 3.43 -16.74 -5.61
C GLY A 36 3.29 -15.79 -4.40
N LEU A 37 2.84 -14.54 -4.60
CA LEU A 37 2.49 -13.63 -3.51
C LEU A 37 1.00 -13.28 -3.57
N ASP A 38 0.20 -13.82 -2.65
CA ASP A 38 -1.24 -13.52 -2.58
C ASP A 38 -1.48 -12.16 -1.90
N ARG A 39 -1.38 -11.08 -2.68
CA ARG A 39 -1.59 -9.70 -2.22
C ARG A 39 -2.23 -8.86 -3.34
N ALA A 40 -3.41 -8.32 -3.05
CA ALA A 40 -4.13 -7.45 -3.98
C ALA A 40 -3.24 -6.30 -4.53
N ARG A 41 -2.51 -5.62 -3.65
CA ARG A 41 -1.60 -4.52 -4.03
C ARG A 41 -0.48 -4.96 -4.98
N SER A 42 -0.08 -6.21 -4.96
CA SER A 42 0.96 -6.76 -5.83
C SER A 42 0.43 -7.32 -7.15
N ASN A 43 -0.88 -7.62 -7.22
CA ASN A 43 -1.47 -8.41 -8.30
C ASN A 43 -2.65 -7.75 -9.00
N HIS A 44 -3.25 -6.70 -8.43
CA HIS A 44 -4.39 -6.06 -9.08
C HIS A 44 -3.94 -4.93 -10.01
N ALA A 45 -4.60 -4.84 -11.15
CA ALA A 45 -4.42 -3.72 -12.07
C ALA A 45 -4.86 -2.40 -11.44
N LEU A 46 -4.25 -1.31 -11.85
CA LEU A 46 -4.63 0.04 -11.46
C LEU A 46 -5.26 0.74 -12.64
N THR A 47 -6.41 1.35 -12.43
CA THR A 47 -7.03 2.21 -13.45
C THR A 47 -6.19 3.47 -13.66
N PRO A 48 -6.23 4.10 -14.84
CA PRO A 48 -5.55 5.38 -15.08
C PRO A 48 -6.03 6.47 -14.13
N CYS A 49 -5.15 7.40 -13.82
CA CYS A 49 -5.51 8.56 -13.01
C CYS A 49 -6.09 9.70 -13.88
N ARG A 50 -7.15 9.41 -14.60
CA ARG A 50 -7.94 10.30 -15.46
C ARG A 50 -9.34 9.72 -15.64
N PRO A 51 -10.31 10.52 -16.10
CA PRO A 51 -11.59 9.97 -16.57
C PRO A 51 -11.37 8.95 -17.69
N LEU A 52 -12.16 7.88 -17.66
CA LEU A 52 -12.08 6.81 -18.66
C LEU A 52 -12.99 7.14 -19.85
N ALA A 53 -12.54 6.87 -21.07
CA ALA A 53 -13.39 6.84 -22.25
C ALA A 53 -14.20 5.56 -22.27
N LEU A 54 -15.50 5.66 -22.67
CA LEU A 54 -16.43 4.51 -22.64
C LEU A 54 -15.95 3.35 -23.47
N GLU A 55 -15.42 3.65 -24.65
CA GLU A 55 -14.94 2.68 -25.62
C GLU A 55 -13.70 1.90 -25.17
N GLU A 56 -12.93 2.43 -24.20
CA GLU A 56 -11.74 1.76 -23.71
C GLU A 56 -12.05 0.70 -22.63
N ILE A 57 -13.18 0.85 -21.90
CA ILE A 57 -13.50 0.03 -20.72
C ILE A 57 -13.55 -1.47 -21.02
N PRO A 58 -14.31 -1.96 -22.01
CA PRO A 58 -14.40 -3.40 -22.25
C PRO A 58 -13.05 -4.04 -22.55
N GLY A 59 -12.29 -3.44 -23.46
CA GLY A 59 -10.99 -3.97 -23.87
C GLY A 59 -9.91 -3.84 -22.78
N ALA A 60 -10.01 -2.85 -21.88
CA ALA A 60 -9.12 -2.76 -20.74
C ALA A 60 -9.38 -3.88 -19.73
N ILE A 61 -10.65 -4.20 -19.43
CA ILE A 61 -11.03 -5.33 -18.57
C ILE A 61 -10.53 -6.65 -19.15
N GLU A 62 -10.69 -6.85 -20.45
CA GLU A 62 -10.18 -8.04 -21.16
C GLU A 62 -8.65 -8.15 -21.06
N SER A 63 -7.93 -7.02 -21.19
CA SER A 63 -6.48 -6.98 -21.00
C SER A 63 -6.08 -7.36 -19.58
N VAL A 64 -6.82 -6.93 -18.55
CA VAL A 64 -6.60 -7.32 -17.15
C VAL A 64 -6.80 -8.84 -16.96
N GLN A 65 -7.87 -9.40 -17.52
CA GLN A 65 -8.16 -10.83 -17.42
C GLN A 65 -7.10 -11.67 -18.13
N GLU A 66 -6.72 -11.29 -19.34
CA GLU A 66 -5.67 -11.98 -20.12
C GLU A 66 -4.30 -11.92 -19.41
N PHE A 67 -3.92 -10.75 -18.89
CA PHE A 67 -2.70 -10.61 -18.11
C PHE A 67 -2.71 -11.51 -16.87
N ALA A 68 -3.81 -11.50 -16.12
CA ALA A 68 -3.96 -12.33 -14.93
C ALA A 68 -3.83 -13.83 -15.25
N ARG A 69 -4.47 -14.27 -16.33
CA ARG A 69 -4.38 -15.66 -16.82
C ARG A 69 -2.95 -16.03 -17.20
N ARG A 70 -2.23 -15.17 -17.94
CA ARG A 70 -0.82 -15.39 -18.33
C ARG A 70 0.11 -15.57 -17.13
N HIS A 71 -0.17 -14.86 -16.04
CA HIS A 71 0.67 -14.87 -14.85
C HIS A 71 0.16 -15.78 -13.71
N GLY A 72 -0.91 -16.53 -13.94
CA GLY A 72 -1.47 -17.45 -12.95
C GLY A 72 -1.94 -16.76 -11.66
N ILE A 73 -2.46 -15.53 -11.78
CA ILE A 73 -3.01 -14.75 -10.67
C ILE A 73 -4.51 -14.53 -10.87
N ARG A 74 -5.23 -14.22 -9.81
CA ARG A 74 -6.64 -13.83 -9.91
C ARG A 74 -6.76 -12.43 -10.50
N ALA A 75 -7.63 -12.24 -11.48
CA ALA A 75 -7.87 -10.92 -12.04
C ALA A 75 -8.55 -10.00 -11.03
N GLY A 76 -7.94 -8.84 -10.81
CA GLY A 76 -8.43 -7.82 -9.91
C GLY A 76 -8.08 -6.42 -10.41
N ILE A 77 -8.89 -5.44 -10.04
CA ILE A 77 -8.71 -4.03 -10.38
C ILE A 77 -8.80 -3.21 -9.10
N GLN A 78 -7.81 -2.41 -8.83
CA GLN A 78 -7.88 -1.29 -7.89
C GLN A 78 -8.44 -0.09 -8.64
N VAL A 79 -9.65 0.32 -8.29
CA VAL A 79 -10.34 1.42 -8.99
C VAL A 79 -9.99 2.75 -8.33
N SER A 80 -9.24 3.59 -9.05
CA SER A 80 -8.95 4.96 -8.61
C SER A 80 -10.22 5.81 -8.53
N PRO A 81 -10.41 6.63 -7.48
CA PRO A 81 -11.56 7.54 -7.41
C PRO A 81 -11.58 8.59 -8.54
N VAL A 82 -10.44 8.86 -9.17
CA VAL A 82 -10.36 9.78 -10.34
C VAL A 82 -10.94 9.15 -11.60
N SER A 83 -10.81 7.83 -11.73
CA SER A 83 -11.34 7.07 -12.86
C SER A 83 -12.68 6.39 -12.57
N VAL A 84 -13.23 6.56 -11.36
CA VAL A 84 -14.56 6.04 -11.03
C VAL A 84 -15.58 6.64 -12.00
N HIS A 85 -16.27 5.74 -12.67
CA HIS A 85 -17.19 6.05 -13.72
C HIS A 85 -18.36 5.07 -13.64
N ALA A 86 -19.57 5.57 -13.81
CA ALA A 86 -20.77 4.72 -13.72
C ALA A 86 -20.70 3.55 -14.70
N ASP A 87 -20.16 3.77 -15.89
CA ASP A 87 -20.05 2.75 -16.92
C ASP A 87 -18.99 1.69 -16.59
N LEU A 88 -17.83 2.08 -16.01
CA LEU A 88 -16.86 1.10 -15.51
C LEU A 88 -17.48 0.21 -14.43
N MET A 89 -18.15 0.83 -13.47
CA MET A 89 -18.78 0.10 -12.37
C MET A 89 -19.93 -0.77 -12.90
N GLY A 90 -20.72 -0.27 -13.85
CA GLY A 90 -21.79 -1.01 -14.53
C GLY A 90 -21.23 -2.22 -15.29
N GLU A 91 -20.15 -2.05 -16.05
CA GLU A 91 -19.51 -3.12 -16.80
C GLU A 91 -18.94 -4.20 -15.88
N LEU A 92 -18.23 -3.81 -14.81
CA LEU A 92 -17.72 -4.75 -13.82
C LEU A 92 -18.85 -5.53 -13.12
N ASN A 93 -19.95 -4.85 -12.78
CA ASN A 93 -21.13 -5.51 -12.19
C ASN A 93 -21.77 -6.51 -13.16
N ARG A 94 -21.95 -6.14 -14.45
CA ARG A 94 -22.50 -7.04 -15.49
C ARG A 94 -21.63 -8.29 -15.69
N ARG A 95 -20.31 -8.14 -15.54
CA ARG A 95 -19.34 -9.26 -15.60
C ARG A 95 -19.22 -10.02 -14.27
N GLY A 96 -20.00 -9.71 -13.25
CA GLY A 96 -20.01 -10.40 -11.96
C GLY A 96 -18.79 -10.14 -11.08
N TRP A 97 -18.07 -9.02 -11.30
CA TRP A 97 -16.93 -8.67 -10.46
C TRP A 97 -17.37 -8.18 -9.08
N ALA A 98 -16.90 -8.86 -8.03
CA ALA A 98 -17.22 -8.52 -6.65
C ALA A 98 -16.43 -7.30 -6.17
N SER A 99 -17.06 -6.44 -5.36
CA SER A 99 -16.37 -5.38 -4.63
C SER A 99 -15.83 -5.93 -3.31
N GLN A 100 -14.55 -5.73 -3.05
CA GLN A 100 -13.91 -6.20 -1.82
C GLN A 100 -12.90 -5.18 -1.30
N TRP A 101 -12.60 -5.30 -0.01
CA TRP A 101 -11.55 -4.56 0.71
C TRP A 101 -11.62 -3.05 0.46
N PRO A 102 -12.58 -2.34 1.05
CA PRO A 102 -12.56 -0.89 1.06
C PRO A 102 -11.31 -0.41 1.84
N VAL A 103 -10.54 0.44 1.18
CA VAL A 103 -9.27 0.96 1.70
C VAL A 103 -9.35 2.47 1.84
N LEU A 104 -8.98 2.95 3.01
CA LEU A 104 -8.71 4.36 3.25
C LEU A 104 -7.26 4.66 2.90
N VAL A 105 -7.04 5.71 2.13
CA VAL A 105 -5.73 6.33 1.98
C VAL A 105 -5.72 7.56 2.86
N LEU A 106 -4.89 7.52 3.89
CA LEU A 106 -4.72 8.60 4.85
C LEU A 106 -3.42 9.33 4.56
N ALA A 107 -3.43 10.66 4.65
CA ALA A 107 -2.25 11.49 4.43
C ALA A 107 -2.09 12.53 5.53
N ALA A 108 -0.84 12.90 5.80
CA ALA A 108 -0.48 13.98 6.72
C ALA A 108 0.58 14.86 6.07
N ALA A 109 0.38 16.18 6.13
CA ALA A 109 1.44 17.13 5.80
C ALA A 109 2.56 17.06 6.86
N ARG A 110 3.77 17.47 6.46
CA ARG A 110 4.91 17.52 7.37
C ARG A 110 4.58 18.39 8.57
N ASP A 111 4.77 17.83 9.75
CA ASP A 111 4.64 18.47 11.04
C ASP A 111 5.84 18.10 11.91
N GLU A 112 6.46 19.08 12.59
CA GLU A 112 7.68 18.86 13.35
C GLU A 112 7.49 17.86 14.50
N ALA A 113 6.32 17.85 15.14
CA ALA A 113 6.03 16.93 16.24
C ALA A 113 5.88 15.50 15.74
N LEU A 114 5.27 15.29 14.56
CA LEU A 114 5.12 13.97 13.96
C LEU A 114 6.43 13.46 13.35
N TRP A 115 7.26 14.36 12.77
CA TRP A 115 8.56 14.01 12.17
C TRP A 115 9.73 14.02 13.17
N SER A 116 9.46 14.18 14.48
CA SER A 116 10.49 14.11 15.51
C SER A 116 10.86 12.68 15.87
N GLU A 117 12.13 12.48 16.25
CA GLU A 117 12.55 11.22 16.85
C GLU A 117 11.72 10.94 18.11
N PRO A 118 11.24 9.71 18.30
CA PRO A 118 10.52 9.36 19.51
C PRO A 118 11.47 9.43 20.72
N GLU A 119 11.01 10.09 21.80
CA GLU A 119 11.76 10.16 23.04
C GLU A 119 12.00 8.75 23.61
N SER A 120 13.24 8.44 23.90
CA SER A 120 13.66 7.20 24.61
C SER A 120 13.11 5.88 24.00
N MET A 121 13.58 5.52 22.82
CA MET A 121 13.30 4.20 22.24
C MET A 121 14.51 3.29 22.35
N THR A 122 14.59 2.54 23.44
CA THR A 122 15.50 1.40 23.56
C THR A 122 15.18 0.36 22.46
N LYS A 123 16.21 0.00 21.67
CA LYS A 123 16.13 -1.01 20.59
C LYS A 123 15.43 -0.58 19.28
N LEU A 124 15.41 0.72 18.98
CA LEU A 124 15.07 1.16 17.64
C LEU A 124 16.21 0.85 16.67
N GLU A 125 15.93 0.09 15.66
CA GLU A 125 16.86 -0.19 14.56
C GLU A 125 16.24 0.22 13.23
N ARG A 126 17.05 0.79 12.34
CA ARG A 126 16.69 1.13 10.97
C ARG A 126 17.73 0.57 10.02
N THR A 127 17.28 -0.07 8.95
CA THR A 127 18.14 -0.67 7.94
C THR A 127 17.60 -0.34 6.54
N GLY A 128 18.46 -0.38 5.54
CA GLY A 128 18.07 -0.20 4.14
C GLY A 128 17.47 -1.47 3.49
N ARG A 129 17.25 -2.53 4.23
CA ARG A 129 16.74 -3.81 3.74
C ARG A 129 16.03 -4.58 4.85
N ALA A 130 15.19 -5.53 4.49
CA ALA A 130 14.62 -6.49 5.44
C ALA A 130 15.74 -7.44 5.92
N THR A 131 16.16 -7.30 7.19
CA THR A 131 17.11 -8.22 7.81
C THR A 131 16.40 -9.46 8.35
N PRO A 132 17.11 -10.57 8.65
CA PRO A 132 16.50 -11.74 9.30
C PRO A 132 15.74 -11.39 10.58
N GLU A 133 16.28 -10.48 11.39
CA GLU A 133 15.66 -10.01 12.63
C GLU A 133 14.40 -9.20 12.38
N TRP A 134 14.39 -8.35 11.32
CA TRP A 134 13.21 -7.61 10.91
C TRP A 134 12.11 -8.57 10.40
N LEU A 135 12.49 -9.57 9.59
CA LEU A 135 11.55 -10.58 9.07
C LEU A 135 10.94 -11.43 10.19
N ALA A 136 11.75 -11.83 11.17
CA ALA A 136 11.29 -12.57 12.33
C ALA A 136 10.31 -11.74 13.19
N ALA A 137 10.62 -10.46 13.41
CA ALA A 137 9.74 -9.55 14.12
C ALA A 137 8.42 -9.32 13.35
N TRP A 138 8.48 -9.18 12.02
CA TRP A 138 7.27 -9.04 11.19
C TRP A 138 6.39 -10.28 11.23
N ALA A 139 6.98 -11.49 11.15
CA ALA A 139 6.25 -12.75 11.29
C ALA A 139 5.50 -12.85 12.63
N ARG A 140 6.09 -12.34 13.70
CA ARG A 140 5.46 -12.26 15.02
C ARG A 140 4.31 -11.23 15.06
N CYS A 141 4.53 -10.07 14.48
CA CYS A 141 3.55 -8.97 14.49
C CYS A 141 2.34 -9.24 13.58
N GLU A 142 2.54 -9.98 12.49
CA GLU A 142 1.54 -10.33 11.48
C GLU A 142 1.52 -11.85 11.20
N PRO A 143 1.06 -12.66 12.13
CA PRO A 143 0.99 -14.10 11.94
C PRO A 143 0.13 -14.48 10.73
N GLY A 144 0.56 -15.49 9.99
CA GLY A 144 -0.11 -15.96 8.77
C GLY A 144 0.32 -15.26 7.48
N ARG A 145 1.27 -14.31 7.53
CA ARG A 145 1.88 -13.73 6.33
C ARG A 145 2.94 -14.67 5.74
N ASP A 146 2.95 -14.79 4.42
CA ASP A 146 4.04 -15.47 3.72
C ASP A 146 5.29 -14.56 3.70
N VAL A 147 6.07 -14.67 4.76
CA VAL A 147 7.29 -13.87 4.98
C VAL A 147 8.31 -14.14 3.89
N GLU A 148 8.45 -15.39 3.47
CA GLU A 148 9.44 -15.78 2.48
C GLU A 148 9.11 -15.25 1.08
N ALA A 149 7.84 -15.33 0.66
CA ALA A 149 7.41 -14.77 -0.61
C ALA A 149 7.61 -13.25 -0.64
N HIS A 150 7.28 -12.53 0.45
CA HIS A 150 7.53 -11.08 0.53
C HIS A 150 9.03 -10.76 0.49
N ALA A 151 9.85 -11.52 1.21
CA ALA A 151 11.30 -11.30 1.25
C ALA A 151 11.95 -11.49 -0.12
N ARG A 152 11.54 -12.53 -0.85
CA ARG A 152 12.07 -12.82 -2.20
C ARG A 152 11.59 -11.84 -3.27
N THR A 153 10.48 -11.16 -3.07
CA THR A 153 9.83 -10.28 -4.06
C THR A 153 9.92 -8.80 -3.65
N VAL A 154 8.90 -8.29 -3.00
CA VAL A 154 8.75 -6.85 -2.70
C VAL A 154 9.90 -6.33 -1.85
N PHE A 155 10.24 -7.00 -0.75
CA PHE A 155 11.30 -6.48 0.14
C PHE A 155 12.68 -6.51 -0.49
N ARG A 156 12.95 -7.49 -1.35
CA ARG A 156 14.19 -7.52 -2.16
C ARG A 156 14.24 -6.33 -3.12
N ALA A 157 13.13 -6.00 -3.77
CA ALA A 157 13.05 -4.89 -4.70
C ALA A 157 13.13 -3.52 -4.00
N LEU A 158 12.80 -3.45 -2.70
CA LEU A 158 12.90 -2.25 -1.87
C LEU A 158 14.29 -2.06 -1.22
N ALA A 159 15.18 -3.04 -1.30
CA ALA A 159 16.52 -2.94 -0.70
C ALA A 159 17.30 -1.73 -1.26
N GLY A 160 17.80 -0.88 -0.37
CA GLY A 160 18.48 0.37 -0.69
C GLY A 160 17.56 1.53 -1.10
N ARG A 161 16.24 1.29 -1.19
CA ARG A 161 15.22 2.28 -1.58
C ARG A 161 14.22 2.60 -0.48
N ALA A 162 14.27 1.87 0.62
CA ALA A 162 13.35 1.97 1.73
C ALA A 162 14.08 1.94 3.07
N THR A 163 13.45 2.51 4.08
CA THR A 163 13.85 2.36 5.49
C THR A 163 12.99 1.28 6.13
N PHE A 164 13.62 0.21 6.56
CA PHE A 164 13.01 -0.84 7.37
C PHE A 164 13.29 -0.55 8.84
N ALA A 165 12.27 -0.25 9.63
CA ALA A 165 12.42 0.01 11.06
C ALA A 165 11.83 -1.12 11.90
N ARG A 166 12.47 -1.39 13.04
CA ARG A 166 11.92 -2.26 14.08
C ARG A 166 12.17 -1.70 15.47
N LEU A 167 11.25 -1.98 16.37
CA LEU A 167 11.34 -1.66 17.80
C LEU A 167 11.47 -2.98 18.58
N GLY A 168 12.71 -3.44 18.74
CA GLY A 168 12.97 -4.79 19.23
C GLY A 168 12.27 -5.84 18.34
N GLU A 169 11.58 -6.77 18.98
CA GLU A 169 10.78 -7.81 18.31
C GLU A 169 9.28 -7.47 18.23
N SER A 170 8.88 -6.29 18.74
CA SER A 170 7.48 -5.99 19.04
C SER A 170 6.79 -5.07 18.05
N ALA A 171 7.52 -4.36 17.19
CA ALA A 171 6.93 -3.54 16.14
C ALA A 171 7.87 -3.40 14.95
N VAL A 172 7.30 -3.37 13.76
CA VAL A 172 8.03 -3.22 12.50
C VAL A 172 7.25 -2.33 11.53
N GLY A 173 7.97 -1.72 10.60
CA GLY A 173 7.38 -0.93 9.53
C GLY A 173 8.39 -0.59 8.46
N ILE A 174 7.89 -0.08 7.34
CA ILE A 174 8.69 0.34 6.18
C ILE A 174 8.27 1.76 5.80
N ALA A 175 9.25 2.62 5.53
CA ALA A 175 9.06 3.90 4.87
C ALA A 175 9.74 3.87 3.51
N VAL A 176 9.05 4.36 2.49
CA VAL A 176 9.58 4.51 1.13
C VAL A 176 9.44 5.98 0.75
N ASP A 177 10.58 6.64 0.59
CA ASP A 177 10.66 8.04 0.18
C ASP A 177 10.90 8.13 -1.33
N HIS A 178 10.11 8.96 -2.01
CA HIS A 178 10.34 9.35 -3.39
C HIS A 178 9.70 10.70 -3.65
N ASP A 179 10.44 11.60 -4.26
CA ASP A 179 10.07 13.01 -4.42
C ASP A 179 9.66 13.62 -3.07
N ASP A 180 8.53 14.30 -3.01
CA ASP A 180 7.98 14.95 -1.80
C ASP A 180 7.00 14.06 -1.02
N LEU A 181 7.02 12.75 -1.27
CA LEU A 181 6.12 11.78 -0.64
C LEU A 181 6.88 10.70 0.13
N VAL A 182 6.37 10.33 1.30
CA VAL A 182 6.77 9.12 2.01
C VAL A 182 5.58 8.21 2.25
N GLY A 183 5.65 7.00 1.69
CA GLY A 183 4.65 5.95 1.93
C GLY A 183 5.04 5.05 3.10
N LEU A 184 4.11 4.78 4.01
CA LEU A 184 4.31 3.89 5.14
C LEU A 184 3.63 2.55 4.90
N PHE A 185 4.37 1.45 5.06
CA PHE A 185 3.91 0.09 4.77
C PHE A 185 4.27 -0.87 5.89
N CYS A 186 3.58 -2.01 5.96
CA CYS A 186 3.85 -3.09 6.92
C CYS A 186 3.93 -2.60 8.37
N LEU A 187 3.16 -1.56 8.72
CA LEU A 187 3.09 -1.06 10.09
C LEU A 187 2.39 -2.10 10.96
N ALA A 188 3.14 -2.80 11.77
CA ALA A 188 2.62 -3.89 12.58
C ALA A 188 3.21 -3.87 13.99
N VAL A 189 2.37 -4.21 14.97
CA VAL A 189 2.72 -4.32 16.39
C VAL A 189 2.26 -5.69 16.88
N ASP A 190 3.15 -6.39 17.58
CA ASP A 190 2.85 -7.65 18.24
C ASP A 190 1.51 -7.55 19.01
N PRO A 191 0.54 -8.43 18.73
CA PRO A 191 -0.76 -8.42 19.39
C PRO A 191 -0.69 -8.31 20.93
N ALA A 192 0.29 -8.99 21.55
CA ALA A 192 0.50 -8.94 22.99
C ALA A 192 1.06 -7.60 23.50
N ARG A 193 1.55 -6.77 22.62
CA ARG A 193 2.18 -5.47 22.95
C ARG A 193 1.41 -4.26 22.40
N ARG A 194 0.21 -4.49 21.88
CA ARG A 194 -0.68 -3.39 21.44
C ARG A 194 -1.06 -2.48 22.58
N ARG A 195 -1.50 -1.25 22.28
CA ARG A 195 -1.93 -0.22 23.24
C ARG A 195 -0.83 0.27 24.19
N SER A 196 0.44 0.02 23.87
CA SER A 196 1.63 0.45 24.63
C SER A 196 2.41 1.61 23.99
N GLY A 197 1.81 2.32 23.01
CA GLY A 197 2.46 3.44 22.32
C GLY A 197 3.42 3.04 21.19
N LEU A 198 3.71 1.74 20.99
CA LEU A 198 4.68 1.28 19.99
C LEU A 198 4.31 1.67 18.55
N GLY A 199 3.02 1.68 18.19
CA GLY A 199 2.60 2.10 16.86
C GLY A 199 2.89 3.58 16.59
N THR A 200 2.61 4.46 17.55
CA THR A 200 2.96 5.89 17.48
C THR A 200 4.45 6.09 17.32
N ALA A 201 5.22 5.43 18.17
CA ALA A 201 6.67 5.53 18.16
C ALA A 201 7.29 5.01 16.86
N LEU A 202 6.75 3.91 16.31
CA LEU A 202 7.18 3.37 15.02
C LEU A 202 6.93 4.34 13.86
N VAL A 203 5.73 4.94 13.79
CA VAL A 203 5.40 5.94 12.75
C VAL A 203 6.36 7.12 12.84
N ARG A 204 6.56 7.70 14.04
CA ARG A 204 7.53 8.79 14.24
C ARG A 204 8.94 8.38 13.85
N ALA A 205 9.39 7.20 14.27
CA ALA A 205 10.70 6.68 13.93
C ALA A 205 10.94 6.54 12.41
N LEU A 206 9.92 6.16 11.65
CA LEU A 206 9.99 6.07 10.19
C LEU A 206 10.03 7.47 9.56
N LEU A 207 9.21 8.41 10.05
CA LEU A 207 9.10 9.76 9.51
C LEU A 207 10.27 10.65 9.86
N ALA A 208 10.90 10.47 11.01
CA ALA A 208 12.02 11.32 11.49
C ALA A 208 13.20 11.38 10.51
N ARG A 209 13.37 10.38 9.65
CA ARG A 209 14.43 10.34 8.64
C ARG A 209 13.98 10.78 7.25
N SER A 210 12.69 10.94 7.05
CA SER A 210 12.12 11.41 5.78
C SER A 210 12.30 12.93 5.64
N ARG A 211 12.53 13.37 4.41
CA ARG A 211 12.51 14.79 4.03
C ARG A 211 11.26 15.18 3.27
N ALA A 212 10.38 14.23 3.02
CA ALA A 212 9.13 14.44 2.31
C ALA A 212 8.24 15.49 3.00
N GLY A 213 7.50 16.25 2.23
CA GLY A 213 6.51 17.20 2.73
C GLY A 213 5.17 16.53 3.07
N THR A 214 4.94 15.32 2.57
CA THR A 214 3.67 14.59 2.79
C THR A 214 3.94 13.11 3.06
N ALA A 215 3.42 12.61 4.18
CA ALA A 215 3.34 11.19 4.47
C ALA A 215 1.96 10.62 4.09
N TYR A 216 1.92 9.37 3.66
CA TYR A 216 0.67 8.65 3.47
C TYR A 216 0.78 7.18 3.84
N LEU A 217 -0.36 6.58 4.09
CA LEU A 217 -0.51 5.15 4.29
C LEU A 217 -1.86 4.66 3.75
N GLN A 218 -1.99 3.35 3.63
CA GLN A 218 -3.21 2.70 3.18
C GLN A 218 -3.64 1.69 4.24
N VAL A 219 -4.88 1.79 4.68
CA VAL A 219 -5.45 0.96 5.75
C VAL A 219 -6.83 0.46 5.35
N GLU A 220 -7.15 -0.79 5.65
CA GLU A 220 -8.51 -1.30 5.48
C GLU A 220 -9.47 -0.51 6.37
N GLU A 221 -10.60 -0.08 5.81
CA GLU A 221 -11.60 0.72 6.53
C GLU A 221 -12.10 0.03 7.81
N THR A 222 -12.13 -1.30 7.80
CA THR A 222 -12.55 -2.13 8.94
C THR A 222 -11.51 -2.19 10.07
N ASN A 223 -10.27 -1.74 9.83
CA ASN A 223 -9.23 -1.72 10.86
C ASN A 223 -9.33 -0.46 11.74
N ALA A 224 -10.45 -0.32 12.46
CA ALA A 224 -10.75 0.83 13.30
C ALA A 224 -9.62 1.19 14.30
N PRO A 225 -8.93 0.24 14.97
CA PRO A 225 -7.81 0.58 15.85
C PRO A 225 -6.65 1.27 15.16
N ALA A 226 -6.32 0.87 13.91
CA ALA A 226 -5.26 1.50 13.13
C ALA A 226 -5.70 2.88 12.61
N VAL A 227 -6.93 3.00 12.10
CA VAL A 227 -7.51 4.29 11.68
C VAL A 227 -7.43 5.29 12.81
N ALA A 228 -7.95 4.95 14.00
CA ALA A 228 -7.91 5.82 15.17
C ALA A 228 -6.49 6.18 15.64
N LEU A 229 -5.48 5.32 15.42
CA LEU A 229 -4.08 5.64 15.67
C LEU A 229 -3.59 6.74 14.71
N TYR A 230 -3.84 6.57 13.41
CA TYR A 230 -3.35 7.51 12.40
C TYR A 230 -4.06 8.86 12.48
N GLU A 231 -5.35 8.90 12.77
CA GLU A 231 -6.10 10.15 13.00
C GLU A 231 -5.51 10.94 14.18
N ARG A 232 -5.19 10.27 15.31
CA ARG A 232 -4.50 10.93 16.44
C ARG A 232 -3.11 11.44 16.11
N LEU A 233 -2.47 10.90 15.09
CA LEU A 233 -1.18 11.36 14.56
C LEU A 233 -1.33 12.47 13.50
N GLY A 234 -2.56 12.96 13.27
CA GLY A 234 -2.82 14.03 12.31
C GLY A 234 -2.99 13.58 10.86
N PHE A 235 -3.06 12.27 10.60
CA PHE A 235 -3.43 11.80 9.28
C PHE A 235 -4.92 12.02 9.06
N VAL A 236 -5.27 12.51 7.88
CA VAL A 236 -6.64 12.72 7.43
C VAL A 236 -6.93 11.92 6.17
N GLU A 237 -8.19 11.62 5.94
CA GLU A 237 -8.60 10.91 4.73
C GLU A 237 -8.25 11.71 3.48
N ALA A 238 -7.40 11.13 2.65
CA ALA A 238 -7.10 11.64 1.33
C ALA A 238 -8.11 11.16 0.29
N TYR A 239 -8.37 9.87 0.24
CA TYR A 239 -9.38 9.26 -0.60
C TYR A 239 -9.64 7.82 -0.17
N ARG A 240 -10.64 7.20 -0.83
CA ARG A 240 -10.97 5.79 -0.69
C ARG A 240 -10.90 5.09 -2.03
N TYR A 241 -10.58 3.82 -2.02
CA TYR A 241 -10.73 2.94 -3.16
C TYR A 241 -11.20 1.56 -2.74
N CYS A 242 -11.69 0.78 -3.69
CA CYS A 242 -11.99 -0.62 -3.50
C CYS A 242 -11.30 -1.48 -4.56
N HIS A 243 -11.17 -2.75 -4.26
CA HIS A 243 -10.79 -3.73 -5.27
C HIS A 243 -12.03 -4.36 -5.91
N ARG A 244 -12.00 -4.49 -7.21
CA ARG A 244 -12.99 -5.28 -7.98
C ARG A 244 -12.31 -6.57 -8.42
N ILE A 245 -12.92 -7.70 -8.13
CA ILE A 245 -12.32 -9.02 -8.31
C ILE A 245 -13.20 -9.84 -9.23
N ALA A 246 -12.60 -10.42 -10.27
CA ALA A 246 -13.29 -11.28 -11.22
C ALA A 246 -13.87 -12.51 -10.51
N PRO A 247 -15.00 -13.06 -11.01
CA PRO A 247 -15.47 -14.37 -10.58
C PRO A 247 -14.39 -15.44 -10.78
N ALA A 248 -14.49 -16.53 -10.03
CA ALA A 248 -13.55 -17.66 -10.11
C ALA A 248 -13.69 -18.41 -11.42
#